data_4a7898e7bc048d1dc388dfbed893aebb
#
_entry.id   4a7898e7bc048d1dc388dfbed893aebb
#
_cell.length_a   1.000
_cell.length_b   1.000
_cell.length_c   1.000
_cell.angle_alpha   90.00
_cell.angle_beta   90.00
_cell.angle_gamma   90.00
#
_symmetry.space_group_name_H-M   'P 1'
#
loop_
_entity.id
_entity.type
_entity.pdbx_description
1 polymer ?
#
loop_
_entity_poly.entity_id
_entity_poly.type
_entity_poly.pdbx_seq_one_letter_code
_entity_poly.pdbx_strand_id
1 'polypeptide(L)'
;YTRGPEFSRSIDELFNECNDLVKNGVKEITLLGQNVNAYYHQGNKLSKLIEKISSIKNLERIRYTTSHPLDFTEDLIEAHKNFKKLMPHIHLPIQSGSDKILKQMNRKHTTKEYLDIIYKLKKNNSEIKFSSDFIIGYPGETDKDFEETLKLLNEVKYINSYSFIFSPRPGTPSACLLYTSDAADDVIS
;
A
#
# COMPACT_ATOMS: atom_id res chain seq x y z
N TYR A 1 9.12 -16.69 -2.59
CA TYR A 1 10.15 -17.67 -2.15
C TYR A 1 11.59 -17.21 -2.44
N THR A 2 11.80 -16.21 -3.27
CA THR A 2 13.15 -15.75 -3.65
C THR A 2 13.85 -14.86 -2.62
N ARG A 3 13.14 -14.36 -1.60
CA ARG A 3 13.66 -13.42 -0.59
C ARG A 3 13.67 -13.97 0.85
N GLY A 4 13.30 -15.24 1.03
CA GLY A 4 13.22 -15.86 2.35
C GLY A 4 12.00 -15.43 3.18
N PRO A 5 11.91 -15.85 4.47
CA PRO A 5 10.83 -15.46 5.37
C PRO A 5 10.91 -13.96 5.70
N GLU A 6 9.74 -13.37 5.98
CA GLU A 6 9.67 -11.99 6.47
C GLU A 6 10.38 -11.88 7.83
N PHE A 7 11.20 -10.84 7.95
CA PHE A 7 11.93 -10.56 9.18
C PHE A 7 11.68 -9.10 9.59
N SER A 8 11.17 -8.92 10.80
CA SER A 8 11.00 -7.61 11.41
C SER A 8 12.00 -7.43 12.55
N ARG A 9 12.78 -6.36 12.50
CA ARG A 9 13.71 -5.98 13.56
C ARG A 9 12.95 -5.58 14.83
N SER A 10 13.60 -5.66 15.97
CA SER A 10 12.98 -5.28 17.25
C SER A 10 12.70 -3.77 17.33
N ILE A 11 11.68 -3.39 18.12
CA ILE A 11 11.34 -1.98 18.33
C ILE A 11 12.52 -1.24 18.98
N ASP A 12 13.24 -1.87 19.91
CA ASP A 12 14.32 -1.20 20.62
C ASP A 12 15.52 -0.96 19.71
N GLU A 13 15.87 -1.89 18.81
CA GLU A 13 16.90 -1.67 17.80
C GLU A 13 16.53 -0.50 16.87
N LEU A 14 15.31 -0.50 16.34
CA LEU A 14 14.83 0.55 15.46
C LEU A 14 14.74 1.90 16.18
N PHE A 15 14.29 1.92 17.43
CA PHE A 15 14.23 3.14 18.22
C PHE A 15 15.63 3.72 18.47
N ASN A 16 16.61 2.88 18.86
CA ASN A 16 17.97 3.32 19.10
C ASN A 16 18.61 3.89 17.83
N GLU A 17 18.46 3.21 16.69
CA GLU A 17 18.90 3.72 15.38
C GLU A 17 18.27 5.08 15.04
N CYS A 18 16.95 5.19 15.16
CA CYS A 18 16.24 6.45 14.92
C CYS A 18 16.70 7.57 15.85
N ASN A 19 16.90 7.26 17.13
CA ASN A 19 17.36 8.24 18.13
C ASN A 19 18.79 8.73 17.83
N ASP A 20 19.68 7.86 17.41
CA ASP A 20 21.05 8.23 17.05
C ASP A 20 21.08 9.06 15.75
N LEU A 21 20.25 8.73 14.75
CA LEU A 21 20.08 9.57 13.56
C LEU A 21 19.60 10.97 13.93
N VAL A 22 18.62 11.08 14.83
CA VAL A 22 18.10 12.38 15.27
C VAL A 22 19.12 13.18 16.08
N LYS A 23 19.94 12.55 16.93
CA LYS A 23 21.09 13.20 17.61
C LYS A 23 22.08 13.79 16.60
N ASN A 24 22.23 13.15 15.43
CA ASN A 24 23.08 13.62 14.34
C ASN A 24 22.38 14.63 13.40
N GLY A 25 21.21 15.18 13.80
CA GLY A 25 20.53 16.26 13.10
C GLY A 25 19.43 15.82 12.13
N VAL A 26 19.13 14.53 12.01
CA VAL A 26 18.03 14.05 11.17
C VAL A 26 16.68 14.52 11.74
N LYS A 27 15.81 15.04 10.89
CA LYS A 27 14.50 15.58 11.25
C LYS A 27 13.32 14.74 10.75
N GLU A 28 13.53 13.94 9.74
CA GLU A 28 12.52 13.07 9.15
C GLU A 28 13.05 11.65 9.02
N ILE A 29 12.23 10.67 9.38
CA ILE A 29 12.53 9.25 9.25
C ILE A 29 11.45 8.61 8.39
N THR A 30 11.89 7.86 7.36
CA THR A 30 11.01 7.04 6.54
C THR A 30 11.26 5.56 6.84
N LEU A 31 10.23 4.86 7.33
CA LEU A 31 10.27 3.42 7.55
C LEU A 31 10.07 2.71 6.21
N LEU A 32 10.99 1.84 5.85
CA LEU A 32 11.01 1.12 4.58
C LEU A 32 10.97 -0.39 4.81
N GLY A 33 10.31 -1.10 3.89
CA GLY A 33 10.22 -2.56 3.89
C GLY A 33 9.48 -3.06 2.66
N GLN A 34 9.25 -4.35 2.54
CA GLN A 34 8.47 -4.94 1.45
C GLN A 34 6.95 -4.68 1.64
N ASN A 35 6.50 -4.79 2.89
CA ASN A 35 5.15 -4.48 3.35
C ASN A 35 5.26 -3.92 4.77
N VAL A 36 5.46 -2.62 4.87
CA VAL A 36 5.79 -1.97 6.15
C VAL A 36 4.64 -2.05 7.15
N ASN A 37 3.40 -1.96 6.69
CA ASN A 37 2.25 -2.04 7.60
C ASN A 37 1.97 -3.46 8.14
N ALA A 38 2.61 -4.49 7.59
CA ALA A 38 2.64 -5.84 8.16
C ALA A 38 3.74 -6.03 9.23
N TYR A 39 4.48 -4.97 9.59
CA TYR A 39 5.49 -5.06 10.64
C TYR A 39 4.93 -5.75 11.90
N TYR A 40 5.64 -6.79 12.34
CA TYR A 40 5.29 -7.53 13.55
C TYR A 40 6.55 -8.07 14.23
N HIS A 41 6.74 -7.71 15.50
CA HIS A 41 7.83 -8.25 16.31
C HIS A 41 7.36 -8.47 17.75
N GLN A 42 7.37 -9.73 18.23
CA GLN A 42 7.00 -10.10 19.60
C GLN A 42 5.68 -9.47 20.10
N GLY A 43 4.61 -9.57 19.29
CA GLY A 43 3.31 -9.02 19.64
C GLY A 43 3.11 -7.54 19.30
N ASN A 44 4.16 -6.84 18.88
CA ASN A 44 4.11 -5.42 18.56
C ASN A 44 3.94 -5.19 17.05
N LYS A 45 3.00 -4.34 16.68
CA LYS A 45 2.73 -3.91 15.31
C LYS A 45 3.36 -2.56 14.99
N LEU A 46 3.21 -2.12 13.73
CA LEU A 46 3.74 -0.84 13.26
C LEU A 46 3.26 0.37 14.09
N SER A 47 2.02 0.37 14.54
CA SER A 47 1.46 1.42 15.41
C SER A 47 2.28 1.62 16.69
N LYS A 48 2.75 0.52 17.31
CA LYS A 48 3.58 0.58 18.51
C LYS A 48 4.99 1.09 18.23
N LEU A 49 5.55 0.73 17.07
CA LEU A 49 6.83 1.28 16.61
C LEU A 49 6.72 2.79 16.36
N ILE A 50 5.66 3.24 15.68
CA ILE A 50 5.38 4.66 15.44
C ILE A 50 5.23 5.43 16.76
N GLU A 51 4.49 4.89 17.73
CA GLU A 51 4.37 5.47 19.07
C GLU A 51 5.74 5.70 19.70
N LYS A 52 6.57 4.64 19.71
CA LYS A 52 7.92 4.70 20.29
C LYS A 52 8.80 5.75 19.60
N ILE A 53 8.87 5.73 18.27
CA ILE A 53 9.67 6.68 17.49
C ILE A 53 9.13 8.11 17.64
N SER A 54 7.82 8.29 17.75
CA SER A 54 7.21 9.63 17.96
C SER A 54 7.64 10.29 19.25
N SER A 55 8.08 9.51 20.26
CA SER A 55 8.60 10.04 21.53
C SER A 55 10.00 10.67 21.42
N ILE A 56 10.74 10.44 20.33
CA ILE A 56 12.09 10.98 20.14
C ILE A 56 12.03 12.50 20.04
N LYS A 57 12.73 13.19 20.96
CA LYS A 57 12.83 14.64 20.96
C LYS A 57 13.56 15.11 19.69
N ASN A 58 13.12 16.23 19.11
CA ASN A 58 13.68 16.83 17.89
C ASN A 58 13.42 16.06 16.56
N LEU A 59 12.81 14.88 16.59
CA LEU A 59 12.23 14.30 15.39
C LEU A 59 10.97 15.08 15.02
N GLU A 60 10.84 15.47 13.77
CA GLU A 60 9.72 16.28 13.28
C GLU A 60 8.70 15.45 12.49
N ARG A 61 9.18 14.52 11.66
CA ARG A 61 8.32 13.77 10.75
C ARG A 61 8.65 12.27 10.71
N ILE A 62 7.62 11.47 10.63
CA ILE A 62 7.68 10.03 10.40
C ILE A 62 6.87 9.71 9.15
N ARG A 63 7.45 8.92 8.25
CA ARG A 63 6.78 8.34 7.08
C ARG A 63 6.97 6.84 7.05
N TYR A 64 6.09 6.17 6.36
CA TYR A 64 6.29 4.78 5.95
C TYR A 64 5.78 4.59 4.53
N THR A 65 6.33 3.62 3.81
CA THR A 65 5.96 3.31 2.42
C THR A 65 5.75 1.81 2.26
N THR A 66 5.25 1.42 1.07
CA THR A 66 5.03 0.01 0.73
C THR A 66 3.98 -0.65 1.63
N SER A 67 2.79 -0.01 1.67
CA SER A 67 1.64 -0.51 2.44
C SER A 67 0.78 -1.44 1.60
N HIS A 68 0.13 -2.40 2.27
CA HIS A 68 -0.86 -3.28 1.65
C HIS A 68 -2.23 -3.10 2.33
N PRO A 69 -3.35 -3.02 1.59
CA PRO A 69 -4.67 -2.77 2.18
C PRO A 69 -5.05 -3.76 3.28
N LEU A 70 -4.75 -5.06 3.11
CA LEU A 70 -5.11 -6.10 4.09
C LEU A 70 -4.43 -5.95 5.45
N ASP A 71 -3.27 -5.29 5.49
CA ASP A 71 -2.49 -5.12 6.71
C ASP A 71 -2.73 -3.74 7.36
N PHE A 72 -3.76 -3.02 6.89
CA PHE A 72 -4.14 -1.73 7.46
C PHE A 72 -5.09 -1.94 8.66
N THR A 73 -4.51 -2.07 9.84
CA THR A 73 -5.24 -2.40 11.07
C THR A 73 -5.82 -1.15 11.76
N GLU A 74 -6.84 -1.33 12.61
CA GLU A 74 -7.50 -0.22 13.31
C GLU A 74 -6.51 0.59 14.18
N ASP A 75 -5.58 -0.07 14.84
CA ASP A 75 -4.55 0.58 15.64
C ASP A 75 -3.60 1.47 14.79
N LEU A 76 -3.35 1.08 13.52
CA LEU A 76 -2.59 1.93 12.59
C LEU A 76 -3.43 3.12 12.10
N ILE A 77 -4.73 2.93 11.89
CA ILE A 77 -5.66 4.02 11.57
C ILE A 77 -5.71 5.03 12.71
N GLU A 78 -5.78 4.57 13.96
CA GLU A 78 -5.74 5.43 15.15
C GLU A 78 -4.38 6.14 15.32
N ALA A 79 -3.28 5.51 14.94
CA ALA A 79 -1.96 6.12 14.97
C ALA A 79 -1.91 7.43 14.14
N HIS A 80 -2.56 7.47 12.98
CA HIS A 80 -2.69 8.67 12.16
C HIS A 80 -3.50 9.81 12.80
N LYS A 81 -4.35 9.50 13.77
CA LYS A 81 -5.04 10.50 14.60
C LYS A 81 -4.18 10.97 15.76
N ASN A 82 -3.47 10.06 16.41
CA ASN A 82 -2.85 10.29 17.71
C ASN A 82 -1.43 10.86 17.60
N PHE A 83 -0.69 10.55 16.55
CA PHE A 83 0.72 10.94 16.43
C PHE A 83 0.93 12.04 15.38
N LYS A 84 1.03 13.29 15.83
CA LYS A 84 1.21 14.47 14.95
C LYS A 84 2.47 14.43 14.09
N LYS A 85 3.50 13.68 14.51
CA LYS A 85 4.72 13.49 13.71
C LYS A 85 4.52 12.53 12.55
N LEU A 86 3.50 11.67 12.60
CA LEU A 86 3.16 10.79 11.49
C LEU A 86 2.53 11.62 10.37
N MET A 87 3.19 11.64 9.23
CA MET A 87 2.76 12.48 8.11
C MET A 87 1.42 12.02 7.55
N PRO A 88 0.52 12.97 7.25
CA PRO A 88 -0.82 12.68 6.73
C PRO A 88 -0.79 12.35 5.23
N HIS A 89 0.11 11.47 4.82
CA HIS A 89 0.23 10.98 3.45
C HIS A 89 0.48 9.48 3.46
N ILE A 90 -0.40 8.74 2.80
CA ILE A 90 -0.35 7.29 2.72
C ILE A 90 -0.26 6.87 1.25
N HIS A 91 0.79 6.10 0.94
CA HIS A 91 0.85 5.37 -0.33
C HIS A 91 0.22 3.99 -0.13
N LEU A 92 -0.95 3.77 -0.74
CA LEU A 92 -1.73 2.53 -0.60
C LEU A 92 -2.13 2.01 -1.98
N PRO A 93 -1.30 1.18 -2.62
CA PRO A 93 -1.56 0.66 -3.95
C PRO A 93 -2.79 -0.27 -3.97
N ILE A 94 -3.78 0.05 -4.81
CA ILE A 94 -4.94 -0.82 -5.04
C ILE A 94 -4.77 -1.69 -6.29
N GLN A 95 -4.15 -1.18 -7.33
CA GLN A 95 -3.87 -1.77 -8.64
C GLN A 95 -5.01 -1.70 -9.65
N SER A 96 -6.28 -1.85 -9.27
CA SER A 96 -7.46 -1.71 -10.14
C SER A 96 -8.68 -1.31 -9.33
N GLY A 97 -9.62 -0.62 -9.94
CA GLY A 97 -10.94 -0.32 -9.37
C GLY A 97 -11.99 -1.41 -9.61
N SER A 98 -11.66 -2.47 -10.36
CA SER A 98 -12.55 -3.59 -10.61
C SER A 98 -12.22 -4.78 -9.71
N ASP A 99 -13.20 -5.25 -8.94
CA ASP A 99 -13.05 -6.43 -8.08
C ASP A 99 -12.75 -7.71 -8.90
N LYS A 100 -13.27 -7.78 -10.14
CA LYS A 100 -12.95 -8.87 -11.08
C LYS A 100 -11.46 -8.88 -11.40
N ILE A 101 -10.89 -7.72 -11.74
CA ILE A 101 -9.47 -7.59 -12.08
C ILE A 101 -8.59 -7.79 -10.85
N LEU A 102 -8.96 -7.25 -9.69
CA LEU A 102 -8.27 -7.50 -8.42
C LEU A 102 -8.17 -9.00 -8.12
N LYS A 103 -9.26 -9.75 -8.30
CA LYS A 103 -9.27 -11.21 -8.12
C LYS A 103 -8.34 -11.92 -9.11
N GLN A 104 -8.31 -11.51 -10.38
CA GLN A 104 -7.41 -12.07 -11.39
C GLN A 104 -5.93 -11.75 -11.09
N MET A 105 -5.64 -10.57 -10.50
CA MET A 105 -4.32 -10.22 -9.99
C MET A 105 -3.97 -10.93 -8.68
N ASN A 106 -4.80 -11.85 -8.20
CA ASN A 106 -4.66 -12.56 -6.92
C ASN A 106 -4.63 -11.58 -5.71
N ARG A 107 -5.30 -10.44 -5.82
CA ARG A 107 -5.53 -9.55 -4.70
C ARG A 107 -6.66 -10.09 -3.84
N LYS A 108 -6.46 -10.10 -2.52
CA LYS A 108 -7.39 -10.70 -1.55
C LYS A 108 -8.32 -9.67 -0.90
N HIS A 109 -8.31 -8.44 -1.39
CA HIS A 109 -9.18 -7.36 -0.94
C HIS A 109 -10.09 -6.90 -2.07
N THR A 110 -11.20 -6.31 -1.70
CA THR A 110 -12.17 -5.70 -2.60
C THR A 110 -11.99 -4.17 -2.61
N THR A 111 -12.56 -3.51 -3.63
CA THR A 111 -12.65 -2.05 -3.69
C THR A 111 -13.41 -1.47 -2.50
N LYS A 112 -14.45 -2.17 -2.04
CA LYS A 112 -15.23 -1.75 -0.86
C LYS A 112 -14.37 -1.74 0.40
N GLU A 113 -13.64 -2.82 0.70
CA GLU A 113 -12.74 -2.90 1.86
C GLU A 113 -11.66 -1.83 1.80
N TYR A 114 -11.13 -1.57 0.62
CA TYR A 114 -10.17 -0.49 0.39
C TYR A 114 -10.77 0.88 0.70
N LEU A 115 -11.96 1.19 0.19
CA LEU A 115 -12.66 2.44 0.44
C LEU A 115 -13.01 2.62 1.92
N ASP A 116 -13.40 1.55 2.61
CA ASP A 116 -13.68 1.59 4.05
C ASP A 116 -12.43 2.05 4.85
N ILE A 117 -11.23 1.61 4.48
CA ILE A 117 -9.97 2.07 5.07
C ILE A 117 -9.76 3.57 4.79
N ILE A 118 -9.93 3.99 3.54
CA ILE A 118 -9.80 5.40 3.13
C ILE A 118 -10.74 6.30 3.93
N TYR A 119 -12.02 5.91 4.07
CA TYR A 119 -13.01 6.70 4.80
C TYR A 119 -12.72 6.78 6.30
N LYS A 120 -12.29 5.67 6.91
CA LYS A 120 -11.88 5.66 8.33
C LYS A 120 -10.71 6.60 8.56
N LEU A 121 -9.70 6.55 7.69
CA LEU A 121 -8.52 7.42 7.76
C LEU A 121 -8.91 8.89 7.60
N LYS A 122 -9.73 9.24 6.58
CA LYS A 122 -10.22 10.62 6.35
C LYS A 122 -11.08 11.11 7.51
N LYS A 123 -11.87 10.23 8.14
CA LYS A 123 -12.67 10.57 9.33
C LYS A 123 -11.79 10.90 10.53
N ASN A 124 -10.69 10.18 10.71
CA ASN A 124 -9.76 10.38 11.81
C ASN A 124 -8.82 11.58 11.60
N ASN A 125 -8.49 11.87 10.35
CA ASN A 125 -7.65 13.00 9.97
C ASN A 125 -8.06 13.51 8.57
N SER A 126 -8.74 14.66 8.51
CA SER A 126 -9.22 15.26 7.26
C SER A 126 -8.11 15.72 6.32
N GLU A 127 -6.91 15.99 6.85
CA GLU A 127 -5.76 16.41 6.06
C GLU A 127 -5.05 15.26 5.36
N ILE A 128 -5.45 14.01 5.64
CA ILE A 128 -4.77 12.84 5.09
C ILE A 128 -4.94 12.77 3.56
N LYS A 129 -3.85 12.53 2.88
CA LYS A 129 -3.78 12.41 1.42
C LYS A 129 -3.33 11.00 1.05
N PHE A 130 -3.75 10.57 -0.14
CA PHE A 130 -3.45 9.23 -0.63
C PHE A 130 -2.71 9.30 -1.95
N SER A 131 -1.84 8.33 -2.17
CA SER A 131 -1.30 7.97 -3.47
C SER A 131 -1.47 6.47 -3.71
N SER A 132 -1.54 6.07 -4.97
CA SER A 132 -1.78 4.67 -5.35
C SER A 132 -1.12 4.33 -6.67
N ASP A 133 -0.97 3.03 -6.92
CA ASP A 133 -0.53 2.48 -8.19
C ASP A 133 -1.69 1.77 -8.88
N PHE A 134 -1.72 1.84 -10.21
CA PHE A 134 -2.71 1.20 -11.07
C PHE A 134 -2.01 0.44 -12.18
N ILE A 135 -2.54 -0.72 -12.53
CA ILE A 135 -2.15 -1.50 -13.70
C ILE A 135 -3.32 -1.48 -14.66
N ILE A 136 -3.09 -0.98 -15.86
CA ILE A 136 -4.10 -0.82 -16.92
C ILE A 136 -3.79 -1.81 -18.05
N GLY A 137 -4.83 -2.35 -18.69
CA GLY A 137 -4.68 -3.33 -19.75
C GLY A 137 -4.29 -4.72 -19.22
N TYR A 138 -4.73 -5.06 -18.01
CA TYR A 138 -4.55 -6.41 -17.48
C TYR A 138 -5.35 -7.41 -18.34
N PRO A 139 -4.84 -8.63 -18.64
CA PRO A 139 -5.55 -9.61 -19.46
C PRO A 139 -6.98 -9.83 -18.97
N GLY A 140 -7.97 -9.65 -19.87
CA GLY A 140 -9.38 -9.74 -19.55
C GLY A 140 -10.02 -8.50 -18.93
N GLU A 141 -9.30 -7.38 -18.83
CA GLU A 141 -9.86 -6.07 -18.48
C GLU A 141 -10.74 -5.55 -19.61
N THR A 142 -11.98 -5.20 -19.30
CA THR A 142 -12.93 -4.60 -20.22
C THR A 142 -13.05 -3.09 -20.01
N ASP A 143 -13.66 -2.37 -20.96
CA ASP A 143 -13.93 -0.94 -20.79
C ASP A 143 -14.71 -0.64 -19.50
N LYS A 144 -15.64 -1.52 -19.13
CA LYS A 144 -16.39 -1.43 -17.88
C LYS A 144 -15.47 -1.54 -16.65
N ASP A 145 -14.52 -2.47 -16.65
CA ASP A 145 -13.55 -2.65 -15.56
C ASP A 145 -12.66 -1.39 -15.44
N PHE A 146 -12.28 -0.81 -16.57
CA PHE A 146 -11.51 0.44 -16.60
C PHE A 146 -12.34 1.63 -16.09
N GLU A 147 -13.62 1.73 -16.46
CA GLU A 147 -14.52 2.77 -15.92
C GLU A 147 -14.68 2.67 -14.40
N GLU A 148 -14.71 1.47 -13.82
CA GLU A 148 -14.71 1.27 -12.37
C GLU A 148 -13.42 1.82 -11.74
N THR A 149 -12.29 1.67 -12.40
CA THR A 149 -11.01 2.28 -11.96
C THR A 149 -11.07 3.81 -12.01
N LEU A 150 -11.65 4.39 -13.07
CA LEU A 150 -11.84 5.85 -13.16
C LEU A 150 -12.79 6.38 -12.07
N LYS A 151 -13.87 5.65 -11.76
CA LYS A 151 -14.79 6.02 -10.68
C LYS A 151 -14.07 6.05 -9.33
N LEU A 152 -13.26 5.03 -9.04
CA LEU A 152 -12.46 4.97 -7.82
C LEU A 152 -11.47 6.15 -7.72
N LEU A 153 -10.78 6.49 -8.81
CA LEU A 153 -9.88 7.65 -8.87
C LEU A 153 -10.60 8.95 -8.50
N ASN A 154 -11.79 9.16 -9.07
CA ASN A 154 -12.61 10.35 -8.81
C ASN A 154 -13.14 10.40 -7.37
N GLU A 155 -13.45 9.25 -6.77
CA GLU A 155 -13.98 9.14 -5.40
C GLU A 155 -12.91 9.40 -4.34
N VAL A 156 -11.76 8.75 -4.47
CA VAL A 156 -10.66 8.88 -3.49
C VAL A 156 -9.95 10.22 -3.61
N LYS A 157 -9.81 10.77 -4.83
CA LYS A 157 -9.09 12.02 -5.15
C LYS A 157 -7.64 11.95 -4.68
N TYR A 158 -6.91 11.01 -5.27
CA TYR A 158 -5.48 10.86 -4.99
C TYR A 158 -4.71 12.13 -5.33
N ILE A 159 -3.70 12.48 -4.52
CA ILE A 159 -2.78 13.57 -4.86
C ILE A 159 -1.75 13.16 -5.90
N ASN A 160 -1.42 11.86 -5.93
CA ASN A 160 -0.57 11.22 -6.93
C ASN A 160 -1.11 9.83 -7.26
N SER A 161 -1.11 9.48 -8.53
CA SER A 161 -1.36 8.11 -8.99
C SER A 161 -0.33 7.74 -10.05
N TYR A 162 0.19 6.54 -9.96
CA TYR A 162 1.12 5.98 -10.94
C TYR A 162 0.38 4.88 -11.70
N SER A 163 0.20 5.09 -13.02
CA SER A 163 -0.47 4.13 -13.88
C SER A 163 0.54 3.45 -14.79
N PHE A 164 0.54 2.14 -14.78
CA PHE A 164 1.43 1.29 -15.57
C PHE A 164 0.60 0.46 -16.53
N ILE A 165 1.00 0.43 -17.80
CA ILE A 165 0.45 -0.54 -18.74
C ILE A 165 0.93 -1.92 -18.33
N PHE A 166 0.01 -2.90 -18.32
CA PHE A 166 0.36 -4.28 -18.00
C PHE A 166 1.50 -4.77 -18.92
N SER A 167 2.52 -5.35 -18.32
CA SER A 167 3.63 -5.97 -19.03
C SER A 167 3.80 -7.41 -18.52
N PRO A 168 3.67 -8.41 -19.40
CA PRO A 168 3.79 -9.81 -19.01
C PRO A 168 5.21 -10.12 -18.56
N ARG A 169 5.33 -10.81 -17.41
CA ARG A 169 6.62 -11.30 -16.93
C ARG A 169 6.69 -12.81 -17.18
N PRO A 170 7.74 -13.32 -17.85
CA PRO A 170 7.92 -14.74 -18.07
C PRO A 170 7.78 -15.56 -16.78
N GLY A 171 7.07 -16.66 -16.84
CA GLY A 171 6.84 -17.56 -15.69
C GLY A 171 5.76 -17.10 -14.70
N THR A 172 5.00 -16.06 -15.00
CA THR A 172 3.84 -15.67 -14.19
C THR A 172 2.53 -16.20 -14.78
N PRO A 173 1.52 -16.55 -13.95
CA PRO A 173 0.20 -16.98 -14.45
C PRO A 173 -0.45 -15.94 -15.38
N SER A 174 -0.26 -14.66 -15.14
CA SER A 174 -0.78 -13.60 -15.98
C SER A 174 -0.15 -13.53 -17.38
N ALA A 175 1.08 -14.00 -17.56
CA ALA A 175 1.68 -14.10 -18.87
C ALA A 175 1.01 -15.20 -19.72
N CYS A 176 0.54 -16.29 -19.08
CA CYS A 176 -0.16 -17.37 -19.78
C CYS A 176 -1.54 -16.93 -20.27
N LEU A 177 -2.21 -15.98 -19.61
CA LEU A 177 -3.53 -15.50 -20.01
C LEU A 177 -3.54 -14.75 -21.35
N LEU A 178 -2.42 -14.13 -21.75
CA LEU A 178 -2.30 -13.49 -23.07
C LEU A 178 -2.29 -14.49 -24.21
N TYR A 179 -1.65 -15.63 -24.02
CA TYR A 179 -1.54 -16.67 -25.07
C TYR A 179 -2.84 -17.46 -25.28
N THR A 180 -3.77 -17.48 -24.30
CA THR A 180 -5.06 -18.15 -24.43
C THR A 180 -6.12 -17.30 -25.13
N SER A 181 -6.01 -15.96 -25.10
CA SER A 181 -6.92 -15.08 -25.85
C SER A 181 -6.60 -15.05 -27.34
N ASP A 182 -5.32 -15.02 -27.72
CA ASP A 182 -4.92 -15.05 -29.15
C ASP A 182 -5.26 -16.39 -29.83
N ALA A 183 -5.19 -17.52 -29.09
CA ALA A 183 -5.54 -18.84 -29.62
C ALA A 183 -7.05 -19.04 -29.83
N ALA A 184 -7.92 -18.23 -29.24
CA ALA A 184 -9.35 -18.30 -29.45
C ALA A 184 -9.82 -17.53 -30.70
N ASP A 185 -9.09 -16.48 -31.08
CA ASP A 185 -9.40 -15.67 -32.28
C ASP A 185 -8.92 -16.35 -33.58
N ASP A 186 -7.89 -17.22 -33.52
CA ASP A 186 -7.39 -17.99 -34.67
C ASP A 186 -8.26 -19.21 -35.08
N VAL A 187 -9.28 -19.57 -34.27
CA VAL A 187 -10.16 -20.70 -34.53
C VAL A 187 -11.49 -20.31 -35.23
N ILE A 188 -11.73 -18.99 -35.46
CA ILE A 188 -12.96 -18.46 -36.06
C ILE A 188 -12.68 -17.80 -37.45
N SER A 189 -11.59 -18.14 -38.10
CA SER A 189 -11.33 -17.71 -39.49
C SER A 189 -11.42 -18.88 -40.48
#